data_083235a82add1d70b59a2d5fcbc9df63
#
_entry.id   083235a82add1d70b59a2d5fcbc9df63
#
_cell.length_a   1.000
_cell.length_b   1.000
_cell.length_c   1.000
_cell.angle_alpha   90.00
_cell.angle_beta   90.00
_cell.angle_gamma   90.00
#
_symmetry.space_group_name_H-M   'P 1'
#
loop_
_entity.id
_entity.type
_entity.pdbx_description
1 polymer ?
#
loop_
_entity_poly.entity_id
_entity_poly.type
_entity_poly.pdbx_seq_one_letter_code
_entity_poly.pdbx_strand_id
1 'polypeptide(L)'
;MNRGLFDSRARPERPKADLKTTLHESLADRQRDLDDYQLKGHPIRWWDRNGRFAMPRVLLVGDAAGADPLMGEGISFALGYGRVAAQTIRNAFARHDFSYAAYRQNLLADPLFRQLDLRTRLAHIAYRAHHPLVIRLGWQVANFVIRFTPWGNPDYKPVTPPEVFLGDALKGAS
;
A
#
# COMPACT_ATOMS: atom_id res chain seq x y z
N MET A 1 21.35 -3.31 -4.02
CA MET A 1 20.21 -3.09 -4.93
C MET A 1 19.12 -4.04 -4.53
N ASN A 2 17.88 -3.58 -4.31
CA ASN A 2 16.74 -4.45 -4.01
C ASN A 2 15.93 -4.65 -5.29
N ARG A 3 15.59 -5.89 -5.63
CA ARG A 3 14.81 -6.24 -6.81
C ARG A 3 13.79 -7.28 -6.45
N GLY A 4 12.56 -7.08 -6.87
CA GLY A 4 11.46 -8.00 -6.63
C GLY A 4 10.52 -8.07 -7.82
N LEU A 5 9.80 -9.16 -7.91
CA LEU A 5 8.71 -9.37 -8.85
C LEU A 5 7.45 -9.72 -8.07
N PHE A 6 6.30 -9.38 -8.63
CA PHE A 6 5.03 -9.82 -8.08
C PHE A 6 4.06 -10.24 -9.20
N ASP A 7 3.23 -11.22 -8.90
CA ASP A 7 2.09 -11.60 -9.74
C ASP A 7 0.84 -10.90 -9.19
N SER A 8 0.31 -9.96 -9.96
CA SER A 8 -0.85 -9.15 -9.54
C SER A 8 -2.14 -9.95 -9.38
N ARG A 9 -2.23 -11.14 -9.96
CA ARG A 9 -3.44 -11.97 -9.98
C ARG A 9 -4.72 -11.22 -10.46
N ALA A 10 -4.52 -10.12 -11.19
CA ALA A 10 -5.63 -9.34 -11.77
C ALA A 10 -6.47 -10.15 -12.76
N ARG A 11 -5.95 -11.27 -13.24
CA ARG A 11 -6.60 -12.26 -14.09
C ARG A 11 -6.51 -13.64 -13.44
N PRO A 12 -7.44 -13.95 -12.53
CA PRO A 12 -7.40 -15.20 -11.76
C PRO A 12 -7.54 -16.46 -12.63
N GLU A 13 -8.11 -16.32 -13.83
CA GLU A 13 -8.25 -17.38 -14.84
C GLU A 13 -6.91 -17.82 -15.44
N ARG A 14 -5.88 -17.01 -15.37
CA ARG A 14 -4.54 -17.37 -15.85
C ARG A 14 -3.78 -18.19 -14.81
N PRO A 15 -2.88 -19.09 -15.27
CA PRO A 15 -2.00 -19.80 -14.35
C PRO A 15 -1.14 -18.79 -13.58
N LYS A 16 -0.67 -19.18 -12.40
CA LYS A 16 0.27 -18.37 -11.62
C LYS A 16 1.55 -18.19 -12.43
N ALA A 17 2.10 -16.97 -12.40
CA ALA A 17 3.39 -16.69 -13.02
C ALA A 17 4.51 -17.44 -12.28
N ASP A 18 5.45 -17.97 -13.03
CA ASP A 18 6.70 -18.49 -12.47
C ASP A 18 7.63 -17.32 -12.16
N LEU A 19 7.47 -16.78 -10.96
CA LEU A 19 8.23 -15.62 -10.50
C LEU A 19 9.71 -15.95 -10.32
N LYS A 20 10.06 -17.22 -10.00
CA LYS A 20 11.46 -17.62 -9.80
C LYS A 20 12.20 -17.61 -11.11
N THR A 21 11.67 -18.25 -12.15
CA THR A 21 12.26 -18.26 -13.48
C THR A 21 12.36 -16.84 -14.06
N THR A 22 11.29 -16.04 -13.96
CA THR A 22 11.31 -14.65 -14.45
C THR A 22 12.35 -13.79 -13.71
N LEU A 23 12.53 -14.00 -12.41
CA LEU A 23 13.54 -13.28 -11.63
C LEU A 23 14.95 -13.71 -12.03
N HIS A 24 15.17 -15.00 -12.24
CA HIS A 24 16.45 -15.55 -12.71
C HIS A 24 16.85 -14.94 -14.07
N GLU A 25 15.95 -14.96 -15.05
CA GLU A 25 16.15 -14.32 -16.35
C GLU A 25 16.50 -12.83 -16.21
N SER A 26 15.76 -12.13 -15.38
CA SER A 26 15.98 -10.69 -15.13
C SER A 26 17.30 -10.37 -14.40
N LEU A 27 17.88 -11.32 -13.68
CA LEU A 27 19.22 -11.20 -13.06
C LEU A 27 20.32 -11.59 -14.02
N ALA A 28 20.10 -12.60 -14.87
CA ALA A 28 21.05 -13.04 -15.90
C ALA A 28 21.42 -11.91 -16.87
N ASP A 29 20.46 -11.06 -17.27
CA ASP A 29 20.70 -9.84 -18.06
C ASP A 29 21.73 -8.90 -17.43
N ARG A 30 22.01 -9.05 -16.13
CA ARG A 30 22.95 -8.23 -15.36
C ARG A 30 24.14 -9.02 -14.84
N GLN A 31 24.39 -10.20 -15.39
CA GLN A 31 25.48 -11.10 -14.99
C GLN A 31 25.43 -11.43 -13.48
N ARG A 32 24.23 -11.66 -12.94
CA ARG A 32 24.00 -12.06 -11.56
C ARG A 32 23.26 -13.39 -11.52
N ASP A 33 23.68 -14.25 -10.60
CA ASP A 33 23.02 -15.53 -10.37
C ASP A 33 21.99 -15.42 -9.26
N LEU A 34 20.87 -16.11 -9.42
CA LEU A 34 19.81 -16.15 -8.42
C LEU A 34 20.25 -16.92 -7.16
N ASP A 35 21.12 -17.91 -7.33
CA ASP A 35 21.60 -18.77 -6.24
C ASP A 35 22.50 -18.01 -5.24
N ASP A 36 23.03 -16.86 -5.65
CA ASP A 36 23.77 -15.95 -4.74
C ASP A 36 22.87 -15.22 -3.73
N TYR A 37 21.54 -15.36 -3.83
CA TYR A 37 20.59 -14.56 -3.04
C TYR A 37 19.58 -15.42 -2.28
N GLN A 38 19.33 -15.05 -1.04
CA GLN A 38 18.21 -15.61 -0.27
C GLN A 38 16.89 -14.99 -0.73
N LEU A 39 16.08 -15.76 -1.43
CA LEU A 39 14.76 -15.33 -1.87
C LEU A 39 13.79 -15.28 -0.67
N LYS A 40 13.02 -14.20 -0.62
CA LYS A 40 11.89 -14.05 0.31
C LYS A 40 10.65 -13.74 -0.52
N GLY A 41 9.57 -14.43 -0.26
CA GLY A 41 8.29 -14.21 -0.92
C GLY A 41 7.14 -14.37 0.05
N HIS A 42 6.14 -13.54 -0.09
CA HIS A 42 4.92 -13.61 0.70
C HIS A 42 3.74 -13.07 -0.11
N PRO A 43 2.52 -13.52 0.14
CA PRO A 43 1.33 -12.96 -0.47
C PRO A 43 1.10 -11.54 0.04
N ILE A 44 0.73 -10.63 -0.87
CA ILE A 44 0.34 -9.26 -0.54
C ILE A 44 -1.17 -9.14 -0.78
N ARG A 45 -1.90 -8.73 0.25
CA ARG A 45 -3.32 -8.43 0.12
C ARG A 45 -3.49 -7.04 -0.48
N TRP A 46 -4.27 -6.95 -1.53
CA TRP A 46 -4.69 -5.66 -2.07
C TRP A 46 -5.76 -5.01 -1.21
N TRP A 47 -5.78 -3.69 -1.24
CA TRP A 47 -6.91 -2.94 -0.70
C TRP A 47 -8.22 -3.37 -1.40
N ASP A 48 -9.23 -3.65 -0.59
CA ASP A 48 -10.59 -3.89 -1.05
C ASP A 48 -11.54 -3.10 -0.16
N ARG A 49 -12.16 -2.06 -0.73
CA ARG A 49 -13.12 -1.22 0.01
C ARG A 49 -14.27 -1.98 0.66
N ASN A 50 -14.60 -3.15 0.12
CA ASN A 50 -15.65 -4.04 0.65
C ASN A 50 -15.08 -5.08 1.62
N GLY A 51 -13.78 -5.05 1.85
CA GLY A 51 -13.09 -5.98 2.72
C GLY A 51 -13.54 -5.90 4.17
N ARG A 52 -13.30 -6.95 4.90
CA ARG A 52 -13.51 -6.99 6.36
C ARG A 52 -12.23 -6.49 7.04
N PHE A 53 -12.33 -5.34 7.70
CA PHE A 53 -11.20 -4.68 8.37
C PHE A 53 -11.21 -4.85 9.88
N ALA A 54 -12.35 -5.26 10.43
CA ALA A 54 -12.52 -5.42 11.87
C ALA A 54 -13.47 -6.56 12.22
N MET A 55 -13.32 -7.06 13.41
CA MET A 55 -14.24 -7.90 14.14
C MET A 55 -14.13 -7.54 15.63
N PRO A 56 -15.05 -7.98 16.51
CA PRO A 56 -14.97 -7.66 17.92
C PRO A 56 -13.55 -7.92 18.49
N ARG A 57 -12.97 -6.89 19.09
CA ARG A 57 -11.61 -6.84 19.67
C ARG A 57 -10.45 -7.05 18.70
N VAL A 58 -10.68 -7.03 17.38
CA VAL A 58 -9.63 -7.18 16.36
C VAL A 58 -9.76 -6.10 15.29
N LEU A 59 -8.65 -5.45 14.97
CA LEU A 59 -8.52 -4.52 13.85
C LEU A 59 -7.41 -5.01 12.92
N LEU A 60 -7.64 -4.94 11.61
CA LEU A 60 -6.61 -5.12 10.62
C LEU A 60 -6.00 -3.77 10.25
N VAL A 61 -4.67 -3.70 10.19
CA VAL A 61 -3.91 -2.50 9.86
C VAL A 61 -2.76 -2.84 8.89
N GLY A 62 -2.24 -1.85 8.20
CA GLY A 62 -1.13 -2.03 7.27
C GLY A 62 -1.45 -3.06 6.18
N ASP A 63 -0.46 -3.83 5.78
CA ASP A 63 -0.57 -4.81 4.69
C ASP A 63 -1.64 -5.89 4.95
N ALA A 64 -1.90 -6.22 6.22
CA ALA A 64 -2.98 -7.13 6.58
C ALA A 64 -4.36 -6.58 6.23
N ALA A 65 -4.54 -5.27 6.26
CA ALA A 65 -5.77 -4.60 5.84
C ALA A 65 -5.83 -4.38 4.33
N GLY A 66 -4.68 -4.28 3.68
CA GLY A 66 -4.54 -4.14 2.23
C GLY A 66 -3.54 -3.05 1.83
N ALA A 67 -2.60 -3.42 0.98
CA ALA A 67 -1.57 -2.55 0.44
C ALA A 67 -2.00 -1.87 -0.88
N ASP A 68 -1.24 -0.86 -1.30
CA ASP A 68 -1.38 -0.22 -2.61
C ASP A 68 -0.95 -1.18 -3.74
N PRO A 69 -1.88 -1.62 -4.57
CA PRO A 69 -1.55 -2.54 -5.65
C PRO A 69 -0.93 -1.85 -6.88
N LEU A 70 -1.04 -0.53 -7.00
CA LEU A 70 -0.60 0.20 -8.19
C LEU A 70 0.90 0.51 -8.17
N MET A 71 1.36 1.08 -7.05
CA MET A 71 2.74 1.53 -6.91
C MET A 71 3.55 0.65 -5.94
N GLY A 72 2.91 -0.28 -5.25
CA GLY A 72 3.57 -1.11 -4.23
C GLY A 72 3.95 -0.32 -2.97
N GLU A 73 3.35 0.85 -2.75
CA GLU A 73 3.62 1.69 -1.60
C GLU A 73 2.89 1.15 -0.38
N GLY A 74 3.64 0.74 0.65
CA GLY A 74 3.06 0.19 1.89
C GLY A 74 3.17 1.14 3.08
N ILE A 75 4.28 1.89 3.20
CA ILE A 75 4.63 2.61 4.43
C ILE A 75 3.65 3.74 4.75
N SER A 76 3.35 4.61 3.81
CA SER A 76 2.42 5.74 4.03
C SER A 76 1.04 5.26 4.41
N PHE A 77 0.55 4.22 3.74
CA PHE A 77 -0.75 3.62 4.04
C PHE A 77 -0.75 2.90 5.39
N ALA A 78 0.34 2.19 5.73
CA ALA A 78 0.47 1.54 7.04
C ALA A 78 0.39 2.56 8.19
N LEU A 79 1.07 3.70 8.06
CA LEU A 79 0.97 4.80 9.03
C LEU A 79 -0.45 5.39 9.09
N GLY A 80 -1.10 5.55 7.94
CA GLY A 80 -2.49 5.99 7.86
C GLY A 80 -3.45 5.04 8.57
N TYR A 81 -3.32 3.73 8.37
CA TYR A 81 -4.08 2.72 9.11
C TYR A 81 -3.88 2.86 10.61
N GLY A 82 -2.63 3.03 11.07
CA GLY A 82 -2.29 3.21 12.48
C GLY A 82 -3.02 4.40 13.09
N ARG A 83 -3.07 5.54 12.38
CA ARG A 83 -3.79 6.74 12.84
C ARG A 83 -5.28 6.49 13.02
N VAL A 84 -5.96 5.91 12.02
CA VAL A 84 -7.41 5.64 12.08
C VAL A 84 -7.72 4.57 13.13
N ALA A 85 -6.87 3.54 13.24
CA ALA A 85 -7.01 2.50 14.24
C ALA A 85 -6.87 3.05 15.66
N ALA A 86 -5.85 3.86 15.92
CA ALA A 86 -5.63 4.47 17.23
C ALA A 86 -6.85 5.33 17.66
N GLN A 87 -7.40 6.13 16.74
CA GLN A 87 -8.62 6.90 17.04
C GLN A 87 -9.82 5.99 17.31
N THR A 88 -9.97 4.91 16.54
CA THR A 88 -11.05 3.93 16.74
C THR A 88 -10.92 3.23 18.09
N ILE A 89 -9.71 2.83 18.49
CA ILE A 89 -9.45 2.22 19.79
C ILE A 89 -9.75 3.19 20.93
N ARG A 90 -9.28 4.44 20.85
CA ARG A 90 -9.62 5.46 21.86
C ARG A 90 -11.12 5.63 22.04
N ASN A 91 -11.87 5.69 20.94
CA ASN A 91 -13.32 5.81 20.99
C ASN A 91 -13.98 4.56 21.60
N ALA A 92 -13.42 3.38 21.33
CA ALA A 92 -13.91 2.13 21.91
C ALA A 92 -13.74 2.09 23.43
N PHE A 93 -12.61 2.53 23.95
CA PHE A 93 -12.40 2.65 25.40
C PHE A 93 -13.35 3.68 26.03
N ALA A 94 -13.53 4.85 25.40
CA ALA A 94 -14.43 5.89 25.90
C ALA A 94 -15.91 5.44 25.95
N ARG A 95 -16.32 4.55 25.03
CA ARG A 95 -17.71 4.08 24.91
C ARG A 95 -17.94 2.68 25.47
N HIS A 96 -16.87 1.99 25.92
CA HIS A 96 -16.91 0.58 26.30
C HIS A 96 -17.47 -0.34 25.19
N ASP A 97 -17.30 0.08 23.91
CA ASP A 97 -17.73 -0.69 22.74
C ASP A 97 -16.53 -1.12 21.89
N PHE A 98 -16.16 -2.38 22.00
CA PHE A 98 -15.04 -2.98 21.26
C PHE A 98 -15.50 -3.77 20.04
N SER A 99 -16.69 -3.51 19.50
CA SER A 99 -17.18 -4.11 18.26
C SER A 99 -16.41 -3.64 17.02
N TYR A 100 -15.88 -2.41 17.08
CA TYR A 100 -15.23 -1.70 15.99
C TYR A 100 -16.07 -1.58 14.71
N ALA A 101 -17.39 -1.59 14.84
CA ALA A 101 -18.32 -1.58 13.71
C ALA A 101 -18.12 -0.39 12.76
N ALA A 102 -17.71 0.77 13.30
CA ALA A 102 -17.48 1.99 12.52
C ALA A 102 -16.10 2.04 11.84
N TYR A 103 -15.16 1.11 12.13
CA TYR A 103 -13.77 1.22 11.66
C TYR A 103 -13.66 1.28 10.14
N ARG A 104 -14.39 0.41 9.41
CA ARG A 104 -14.43 0.44 7.95
C ARG A 104 -14.92 1.79 7.41
N GLN A 105 -15.97 2.37 8.02
CA GLN A 105 -16.49 3.67 7.60
C GLN A 105 -15.48 4.78 7.85
N ASN A 106 -14.76 4.73 8.97
CA ASN A 106 -13.69 5.67 9.29
C ASN A 106 -12.55 5.60 8.28
N LEU A 107 -12.15 4.39 7.85
CA LEU A 107 -11.17 4.23 6.77
C LEU A 107 -11.66 4.85 5.45
N LEU A 108 -12.89 4.54 5.05
CA LEU A 108 -13.45 5.04 3.79
C LEU A 108 -13.68 6.56 3.78
N ALA A 109 -13.88 7.17 4.94
CA ALA A 109 -14.03 8.62 5.09
C ALA A 109 -12.69 9.37 4.99
N ASP A 110 -11.59 8.69 5.28
CA ASP A 110 -10.26 9.28 5.29
C ASP A 110 -9.73 9.57 3.88
N PRO A 111 -9.18 10.77 3.63
CA PRO A 111 -8.68 11.14 2.30
C PRO A 111 -7.61 10.20 1.75
N LEU A 112 -6.72 9.67 2.61
CA LEU A 112 -5.65 8.75 2.21
C LEU A 112 -6.23 7.46 1.61
N PHE A 113 -7.28 6.89 2.25
CA PHE A 113 -7.90 5.66 1.77
C PHE A 113 -8.81 5.87 0.56
N ARG A 114 -9.31 7.09 0.32
CA ARG A 114 -9.93 7.42 -0.97
C ARG A 114 -8.92 7.39 -2.11
N GLN A 115 -7.70 7.88 -1.88
CA GLN A 115 -6.63 7.76 -2.87
C GLN A 115 -6.25 6.30 -3.11
N LEU A 116 -6.18 5.48 -2.06
CA LEU A 116 -5.90 4.06 -2.16
C LEU A 116 -6.98 3.32 -2.97
N ASP A 117 -8.25 3.66 -2.77
CA ASP A 117 -9.37 3.12 -3.55
C ASP A 117 -9.25 3.47 -5.05
N LEU A 118 -8.87 4.72 -5.36
CA LEU A 118 -8.62 5.14 -6.74
C LEU A 118 -7.44 4.38 -7.36
N ARG A 119 -6.32 4.27 -6.62
CA ARG A 119 -5.14 3.52 -7.07
C ARG A 119 -5.47 2.05 -7.32
N THR A 120 -6.29 1.44 -6.47
CA THR A 120 -6.73 0.05 -6.65
C THR A 120 -7.56 -0.12 -7.92
N ARG A 121 -8.48 0.80 -8.22
CA ARG A 121 -9.24 0.77 -9.46
C ARG A 121 -8.35 0.94 -10.69
N LEU A 122 -7.40 1.87 -10.63
CA LEU A 122 -6.42 2.06 -11.70
C LEU A 122 -5.54 0.82 -11.89
N ALA A 123 -5.12 0.18 -10.80
CA ALA A 123 -4.36 -1.07 -10.86
C ALA A 123 -5.14 -2.19 -11.55
N HIS A 124 -6.43 -2.34 -11.22
CA HIS A 124 -7.28 -3.33 -11.90
C HIS A 124 -7.37 -3.09 -13.42
N ILE A 125 -7.46 -1.84 -13.84
CA ILE A 125 -7.48 -1.47 -15.27
C ILE A 125 -6.11 -1.75 -15.89
N ALA A 126 -5.04 -1.25 -15.28
CA ALA A 126 -3.68 -1.36 -15.81
C ALA A 126 -3.22 -2.82 -15.94
N TYR A 127 -3.45 -3.64 -14.91
CA TYR A 127 -3.00 -5.03 -14.94
C TYR A 127 -3.92 -5.96 -15.76
N ARG A 128 -5.13 -5.54 -16.09
CA ARG A 128 -5.97 -6.22 -17.09
C ARG A 128 -5.62 -5.83 -18.51
N ALA A 129 -5.14 -4.62 -18.73
CA ALA A 129 -4.63 -4.19 -20.03
C ALA A 129 -3.36 -5.00 -20.37
N HIS A 130 -3.36 -5.66 -21.52
CA HIS A 130 -2.23 -6.49 -21.96
C HIS A 130 -1.65 -6.04 -23.30
N HIS A 131 -2.22 -4.98 -23.87
CA HIS A 131 -1.69 -4.42 -25.12
C HIS A 131 -0.50 -3.50 -24.80
N PRO A 132 0.69 -3.76 -25.38
CA PRO A 132 1.91 -2.97 -25.08
C PRO A 132 1.73 -1.45 -25.27
N LEU A 133 0.95 -1.05 -26.28
CA LEU A 133 0.67 0.36 -26.56
C LEU A 133 -0.15 1.01 -25.43
N VAL A 134 -1.11 0.31 -24.85
CA VAL A 134 -1.93 0.82 -23.75
C VAL A 134 -1.07 1.04 -22.49
N ILE A 135 -0.17 0.10 -22.20
CA ILE A 135 0.77 0.22 -21.08
C ILE A 135 1.73 1.39 -21.31
N ARG A 136 2.28 1.50 -22.53
CA ARG A 136 3.20 2.60 -22.89
C ARG A 136 2.53 3.95 -22.81
N LEU A 137 1.31 4.08 -23.35
CA LEU A 137 0.53 5.32 -23.30
C LEU A 137 0.17 5.67 -21.84
N GLY A 138 -0.26 4.69 -21.06
CA GLY A 138 -0.53 4.87 -19.62
C GLY A 138 0.68 5.39 -18.84
N TRP A 139 1.88 4.87 -19.14
CA TRP A 139 3.14 5.35 -18.56
C TRP A 139 3.48 6.78 -18.99
N GLN A 140 3.27 7.14 -20.25
CA GLN A 140 3.49 8.50 -20.73
C GLN A 140 2.55 9.51 -20.05
N VAL A 141 1.27 9.15 -19.94
CA VAL A 141 0.28 9.99 -19.22
C VAL A 141 0.64 10.10 -17.74
N ALA A 142 1.00 9.00 -17.08
CA ALA A 142 1.41 9.04 -15.69
C ALA A 142 2.65 9.94 -15.48
N ASN A 143 3.67 9.81 -16.30
CA ASN A 143 4.85 10.66 -16.26
C ASN A 143 4.53 12.14 -16.51
N PHE A 144 3.61 12.43 -17.43
CA PHE A 144 3.16 13.80 -17.67
C PHE A 144 2.45 14.36 -16.43
N VAL A 145 1.51 13.62 -15.86
CA VAL A 145 0.77 14.03 -14.65
C VAL A 145 1.70 14.23 -13.45
N ILE A 146 2.67 13.33 -13.23
CA ILE A 146 3.63 13.41 -12.12
C ILE A 146 4.45 14.71 -12.19
N ARG A 147 4.79 15.20 -13.39
CA ARG A 147 5.52 16.47 -13.56
C ARG A 147 4.77 17.70 -13.00
N PHE A 148 3.45 17.63 -12.95
CA PHE A 148 2.59 18.72 -12.45
C PHE A 148 2.09 18.47 -11.02
N THR A 149 2.52 17.39 -10.38
CA THR A 149 2.18 17.10 -8.99
C THR A 149 3.32 17.56 -8.07
N PRO A 150 3.03 17.82 -6.78
CA PRO A 150 4.07 18.16 -5.80
C PRO A 150 5.22 17.14 -5.71
N TRP A 151 4.95 15.88 -6.07
CA TRP A 151 5.95 14.80 -6.07
C TRP A 151 7.01 14.93 -7.19
N GLY A 152 6.67 15.59 -8.28
CA GLY A 152 7.61 15.92 -9.35
C GLY A 152 8.26 17.28 -9.20
N ASN A 153 7.92 18.04 -8.18
CA ASN A 153 8.50 19.35 -7.91
C ASN A 153 9.76 19.20 -7.04
N PRO A 154 10.96 19.56 -7.54
CA PRO A 154 12.20 19.51 -6.77
C PRO A 154 12.18 20.44 -5.54
N ASP A 155 11.30 21.43 -5.51
CA ASP A 155 11.15 22.36 -4.38
C ASP A 155 10.15 21.89 -3.32
N TYR A 156 9.60 20.67 -3.46
CA TYR A 156 8.71 20.09 -2.46
C TYR A 156 9.44 19.90 -1.13
N LYS A 157 9.16 20.79 -0.17
CA LYS A 157 9.58 20.63 1.22
C LYS A 157 8.54 19.77 1.92
N PRO A 158 8.92 18.60 2.46
CA PRO A 158 8.00 17.81 3.25
C PRO A 158 7.51 18.66 4.44
N VAL A 159 6.20 18.63 4.66
CA VAL A 159 5.60 19.29 5.83
C VAL A 159 6.20 18.64 7.07
N THR A 160 6.97 19.41 7.82
CA THR A 160 7.48 18.96 9.12
C THR A 160 6.29 18.64 10.02
N PRO A 161 6.20 17.44 10.60
CA PRO A 161 5.13 17.15 11.55
C PRO A 161 5.18 18.19 12.68
N PRO A 162 4.04 18.70 13.15
CA PRO A 162 4.04 19.59 14.30
C PRO A 162 4.72 18.88 15.48
N GLU A 163 5.56 19.59 16.21
CA GLU A 163 6.42 19.12 17.33
C GLU A 163 5.65 18.50 18.52
N VAL A 164 4.37 18.29 18.39
CA VAL A 164 3.44 17.91 19.47
C VAL A 164 3.58 16.45 19.94
N PHE A 165 4.35 15.60 19.25
CA PHE A 165 4.33 14.15 19.54
C PHE A 165 5.48 13.60 20.39
N LEU A 166 6.50 14.39 20.73
CA LEU A 166 7.64 13.89 21.51
C LEU A 166 7.82 14.53 22.89
N GLY A 167 7.06 15.58 23.21
CA GLY A 167 7.22 16.36 24.45
C GLY A 167 6.64 15.75 25.71
N ASP A 168 5.52 15.07 25.61
CA ASP A 168 4.73 14.67 26.81
C ASP A 168 4.86 13.18 27.19
N ALA A 169 5.37 12.35 26.30
CA ALA A 169 5.54 10.91 26.60
C ALA A 169 6.75 10.60 27.49
N LEU A 170 7.70 11.52 27.61
CA LEU A 170 8.94 11.32 28.40
C LEU A 170 8.91 12.03 29.78
N LYS A 171 7.88 12.82 30.09
CA LYS A 171 7.78 13.50 31.39
C LYS A 171 7.02 12.73 32.46
N GLY A 172 6.45 11.57 32.13
CA GLY A 172 5.69 10.72 33.05
C GLY A 172 6.42 9.49 33.60
N ALA A 173 7.73 9.35 33.35
CA ALA A 173 8.53 8.21 33.80
C ALA A 173 9.74 8.67 34.63
N SER A 174 9.49 9.45 35.66
CA SER A 174 10.45 9.71 36.76
C SER A 174 9.77 9.56 38.08
#